data_3f445c7fdf85461d13a48c427c9346c9
#
_entry.id   3f445c7fdf85461d13a48c427c9346c9
#
_cell.length_a   1.000
_cell.length_b   1.000
_cell.length_c   1.000
_cell.angle_alpha   90.00
_cell.angle_beta   90.00
_cell.angle_gamma   90.00
#
_symmetry.space_group_name_H-M   'P 1'
#
loop_
_entity.id
_entity.type
_entity.pdbx_description
1 polymer ?
#
loop_
_entity_poly.entity_id
_entity_poly.type
_entity_poly.pdbx_seq_one_letter_code
_entity_poly.pdbx_strand_id
1 'polypeptide(L)'
;MTEKYDLIIVGGGISGAALLYSVAKFTDIERVALLEKEDEIAAINSHHTNNSQTLHFGDIETNYTLEKAEEVKEGAEMLAGYLENVDPDREMHSKRSKMVLAVGDEEVESLEERYYEEGFGDLYPKLRDIDRDEIAELEPKVVEGRDPGTEMKALQTPDGYVVDYGQTAKSFVEDAREEEGVDVFVGTEVTDIEETDDGYVVDTGGAKFESDVAVVAAGSHSLQIAKEMGYGENKSLLPVAGSFFLGGDMLNGKVYTLQMKKLPFAAVHGDADVHDDGTTRFGPTAKLVPALERGRIRTVSDFADVFGMNLDSFLSYANILADRILFPYVVRNLVYDLP
;
A
#
# COMPACT_ATOMS: atom_id res chain seq x y z
N MET A 1 36.61 -6.30 -9.56
CA MET A 1 36.62 -6.65 -8.12
C MET A 1 35.18 -6.68 -7.73
N THR A 2 34.72 -7.77 -7.13
CA THR A 2 33.35 -7.90 -6.61
C THR A 2 33.27 -7.08 -5.32
N GLU A 3 32.31 -6.20 -5.20
CA GLU A 3 32.10 -5.45 -3.97
C GLU A 3 31.31 -6.32 -3.00
N LYS A 4 31.73 -6.34 -1.73
CA LYS A 4 31.06 -7.13 -0.68
C LYS A 4 30.31 -6.21 0.28
N TYR A 5 29.07 -6.59 0.60
CA TYR A 5 28.18 -5.92 1.54
C TYR A 5 27.73 -6.90 2.64
N ASP A 6 27.30 -6.39 3.78
CA ASP A 6 26.62 -7.18 4.80
C ASP A 6 25.16 -7.44 4.38
N LEU A 7 24.56 -6.45 3.73
CA LEU A 7 23.17 -6.50 3.26
C LEU A 7 23.03 -5.87 1.85
N ILE A 8 22.35 -6.59 0.97
CA ILE A 8 21.85 -6.02 -0.29
C ILE A 8 20.32 -5.97 -0.26
N ILE A 9 19.75 -4.81 -0.60
CA ILE A 9 18.32 -4.58 -0.74
C ILE A 9 18.01 -4.42 -2.23
N VAL A 10 17.12 -5.26 -2.76
CA VAL A 10 16.69 -5.22 -4.17
C VAL A 10 15.34 -4.54 -4.28
N GLY A 11 15.31 -3.35 -4.88
CA GLY A 11 14.14 -2.51 -5.08
C GLY A 11 14.13 -1.23 -4.24
N GLY A 12 14.07 -0.08 -4.90
CA GLY A 12 14.06 1.26 -4.31
C GLY A 12 12.66 1.86 -4.13
N GLY A 13 11.62 1.03 -4.02
CA GLY A 13 10.28 1.47 -3.60
C GLY A 13 10.24 1.83 -2.12
N ILE A 14 9.08 2.27 -1.62
CA ILE A 14 8.92 2.69 -0.21
C ILE A 14 9.39 1.62 0.79
N SER A 15 9.15 0.32 0.51
CA SER A 15 9.56 -0.75 1.42
C SER A 15 11.08 -0.92 1.48
N GLY A 16 11.77 -0.91 0.33
CA GLY A 16 13.23 -1.01 0.29
C GLY A 16 13.92 0.23 0.85
N ALA A 17 13.38 1.42 0.55
CA ALA A 17 13.88 2.68 1.10
C ALA A 17 13.73 2.77 2.62
N ALA A 18 12.57 2.34 3.16
CA ALA A 18 12.34 2.30 4.62
C ALA A 18 13.25 1.26 5.30
N LEU A 19 13.50 0.11 4.67
CA LEU A 19 14.46 -0.87 5.18
C LEU A 19 15.88 -0.31 5.21
N LEU A 20 16.31 0.32 4.10
CA LEU A 20 17.64 0.97 4.02
C LEU A 20 17.82 1.99 5.14
N TYR A 21 16.84 2.89 5.32
CA TYR A 21 16.84 3.88 6.39
C TYR A 21 16.93 3.23 7.77
N SER A 22 16.09 2.22 8.00
CA SER A 22 16.03 1.55 9.30
C SER A 22 17.34 0.83 9.65
N VAL A 23 17.94 0.16 8.67
CA VAL A 23 19.23 -0.52 8.85
C VAL A 23 20.35 0.47 9.08
N ALA A 24 20.45 1.50 8.25
CA ALA A 24 21.51 2.49 8.34
C ALA A 24 21.49 3.30 9.66
N LYS A 25 20.28 3.65 10.14
CA LYS A 25 20.15 4.52 11.32
C LYS A 25 20.08 3.77 12.66
N PHE A 26 19.62 2.51 12.68
CA PHE A 26 19.25 1.83 13.94
C PHE A 26 19.90 0.47 14.14
N THR A 27 20.85 0.06 13.28
CA THR A 27 21.56 -1.22 13.42
C THR A 27 23.07 -1.02 13.36
N ASP A 28 23.81 -2.10 13.65
CA ASP A 28 25.27 -2.16 13.55
C ASP A 28 25.76 -2.79 12.23
N ILE A 29 24.88 -2.89 11.22
CA ILE A 29 25.26 -3.32 9.87
C ILE A 29 26.12 -2.21 9.24
N GLU A 30 27.36 -2.56 8.85
CA GLU A 30 28.33 -1.56 8.41
C GLU A 30 28.22 -1.23 6.92
N ARG A 31 27.91 -2.24 6.06
CA ARG A 31 27.88 -2.05 4.59
C ARG A 31 26.56 -2.51 4.01
N VAL A 32 25.76 -1.56 3.47
CA VAL A 32 24.46 -1.83 2.87
C VAL A 32 24.41 -1.27 1.46
N ALA A 33 23.95 -2.06 0.49
CA ALA A 33 23.63 -1.61 -0.85
C ALA A 33 22.12 -1.68 -1.13
N LEU A 34 21.58 -0.66 -1.81
CA LEU A 34 20.24 -0.69 -2.42
C LEU A 34 20.39 -0.64 -3.94
N LEU A 35 19.78 -1.62 -4.62
CA LEU A 35 19.79 -1.73 -6.07
C LEU A 35 18.37 -1.45 -6.60
N GLU A 36 18.22 -0.44 -7.47
CA GLU A 36 16.94 -0.08 -8.10
C GLU A 36 17.10 -0.09 -9.63
N LYS A 37 16.17 -0.79 -10.31
CA LYS A 37 16.19 -0.95 -11.77
C LYS A 37 15.87 0.34 -12.54
N GLU A 38 15.04 1.21 -11.96
CA GLU A 38 14.69 2.49 -12.57
C GLU A 38 15.79 3.54 -12.32
N ASP A 39 15.81 4.59 -13.14
CA ASP A 39 16.77 5.67 -13.03
C ASP A 39 16.58 6.55 -11.77
N GLU A 40 15.48 6.34 -11.04
CA GLU A 40 15.17 7.04 -9.80
C GLU A 40 14.44 6.17 -8.78
N ILE A 41 14.56 6.53 -7.51
CA ILE A 41 13.87 5.90 -6.38
C ILE A 41 12.36 6.13 -6.49
N ALA A 42 11.57 5.10 -6.17
CA ALA A 42 10.11 5.13 -6.07
C ALA A 42 9.36 5.49 -7.38
N ALA A 43 9.95 5.19 -8.54
CA ALA A 43 9.41 5.54 -9.85
C ALA A 43 8.10 4.82 -10.23
N ILE A 44 7.79 3.68 -9.62
CA ILE A 44 6.67 2.81 -10.04
C ILE A 44 5.51 2.89 -9.04
N ASN A 45 5.31 1.86 -8.21
CA ASN A 45 4.12 1.74 -7.35
C ASN A 45 4.13 2.75 -6.19
N SER A 46 5.29 3.18 -5.74
CA SER A 46 5.44 4.18 -4.68
C SER A 46 5.29 5.62 -5.18
N HIS A 47 5.32 5.86 -6.49
CA HIS A 47 5.06 7.20 -7.05
C HIS A 47 3.63 7.66 -6.68
N HIS A 48 3.46 8.92 -6.28
CA HIS A 48 2.19 9.45 -5.73
C HIS A 48 0.97 9.22 -6.65
N THR A 49 1.16 9.16 -7.97
CA THR A 49 0.07 8.88 -8.93
C THR A 49 -0.37 7.42 -8.97
N ASN A 50 0.39 6.50 -8.37
CA ASN A 50 0.22 5.05 -8.55
C ASN A 50 -0.26 4.32 -7.28
N ASN A 51 -0.62 5.06 -6.23
CA ASN A 51 -1.13 4.51 -4.97
C ASN A 51 -2.26 5.38 -4.40
N SER A 52 -2.83 4.95 -3.27
CA SER A 52 -3.94 5.67 -2.61
C SER A 52 -3.50 6.91 -1.84
N GLN A 53 -2.21 7.14 -1.66
CA GLN A 53 -1.67 8.22 -0.82
C GLN A 53 -2.15 8.16 0.65
N THR A 54 -2.62 7.01 1.12
CA THR A 54 -3.20 6.87 2.45
C THR A 54 -2.25 6.16 3.40
N LEU A 55 -2.02 6.75 4.57
CA LEU A 55 -1.43 6.04 5.69
C LEU A 55 -2.54 5.43 6.53
N HIS A 56 -2.58 4.10 6.55
CA HIS A 56 -3.57 3.31 7.27
C HIS A 56 -3.11 3.09 8.72
N PHE A 57 -3.95 3.47 9.68
CA PHE A 57 -3.69 3.28 11.12
C PHE A 57 -4.42 2.07 11.71
N GLY A 58 -5.32 1.46 10.96
CA GLY A 58 -6.15 0.35 11.43
C GLY A 58 -7.44 0.78 12.13
N ASP A 59 -7.67 2.06 12.32
CA ASP A 59 -8.81 2.61 13.08
C ASP A 59 -10.13 2.59 12.29
N ILE A 60 -10.09 2.90 11.00
CA ILE A 60 -11.28 2.93 10.12
C ILE A 60 -11.32 1.78 9.10
N GLU A 61 -10.32 0.93 9.05
CA GLU A 61 -10.24 -0.23 8.18
C GLU A 61 -11.12 -1.37 8.74
N THR A 62 -12.39 -1.42 8.32
CA THR A 62 -13.42 -2.30 8.90
C THR A 62 -13.24 -3.79 8.64
N ASN A 63 -12.27 -4.18 7.80
CA ASN A 63 -11.86 -5.56 7.57
C ASN A 63 -10.71 -6.04 8.48
N TYR A 64 -10.12 -5.18 9.31
CA TYR A 64 -9.06 -5.56 10.23
C TYR A 64 -9.65 -6.14 11.52
N THR A 65 -8.99 -7.16 12.06
CA THR A 65 -9.18 -7.59 13.46
C THR A 65 -8.49 -6.58 14.38
N LEU A 66 -8.85 -6.58 15.67
CA LEU A 66 -8.19 -5.72 16.66
C LEU A 66 -6.69 -5.96 16.72
N GLU A 67 -6.24 -7.23 16.72
CA GLU A 67 -4.82 -7.61 16.69
C GLU A 67 -4.10 -7.03 15.45
N LYS A 68 -4.72 -7.14 14.28
CA LYS A 68 -4.16 -6.55 13.05
C LYS A 68 -4.11 -5.03 13.09
N ALA A 69 -5.10 -4.41 13.71
CA ALA A 69 -5.16 -2.97 13.89
C ALA A 69 -4.04 -2.47 14.84
N GLU A 70 -3.78 -3.17 15.94
CA GLU A 70 -2.66 -2.90 16.85
C GLU A 70 -1.30 -2.96 16.13
N GLU A 71 -1.05 -4.02 15.37
CA GLU A 71 0.18 -4.19 14.60
C GLU A 71 0.39 -3.08 13.56
N VAL A 72 -0.65 -2.73 12.82
CA VAL A 72 -0.59 -1.68 11.79
C VAL A 72 -0.42 -0.30 12.40
N LYS A 73 -1.07 -0.04 13.55
CA LYS A 73 -0.99 1.22 14.28
C LYS A 73 0.44 1.59 14.64
N GLU A 74 1.23 0.65 15.16
CA GLU A 74 2.62 0.90 15.53
C GLU A 74 3.45 1.38 14.33
N GLY A 75 3.38 0.68 13.20
CA GLY A 75 4.09 1.08 11.98
C GLY A 75 3.62 2.42 11.42
N ALA A 76 2.31 2.68 11.47
CA ALA A 76 1.75 3.95 11.00
C ALA A 76 2.17 5.13 11.89
N GLU A 77 2.21 4.95 13.22
CA GLU A 77 2.68 5.97 14.16
C GLU A 77 4.18 6.27 13.98
N MET A 78 5.01 5.25 13.68
CA MET A 78 6.42 5.46 13.38
C MET A 78 6.60 6.31 12.11
N LEU A 79 5.87 6.00 11.03
CA LEU A 79 5.94 6.78 9.80
C LEU A 79 5.39 8.19 9.98
N ALA A 80 4.26 8.35 10.68
CA ALA A 80 3.71 9.67 10.98
C ALA A 80 4.68 10.52 11.78
N GLY A 81 5.33 9.93 12.80
CA GLY A 81 6.38 10.59 13.59
C GLY A 81 7.59 11.01 12.74
N TYR A 82 8.02 10.17 11.82
CA TYR A 82 9.07 10.53 10.86
C TYR A 82 8.66 11.73 10.01
N LEU A 83 7.50 11.68 9.35
CA LEU A 83 7.01 12.75 8.49
C LEU A 83 6.86 14.08 9.23
N GLU A 84 6.30 14.07 10.44
CA GLU A 84 6.15 15.29 11.25
C GLU A 84 7.50 15.93 11.65
N ASN A 85 8.57 15.12 11.72
CA ASN A 85 9.92 15.62 12.03
C ASN A 85 10.68 16.15 10.81
N VAL A 86 10.62 15.44 9.68
CA VAL A 86 11.43 15.76 8.49
C VAL A 86 10.74 16.67 7.51
N ASP A 87 9.40 16.76 7.56
CA ASP A 87 8.56 17.53 6.65
C ASP A 87 7.67 18.54 7.40
N PRO A 88 8.27 19.49 8.15
CA PRO A 88 7.50 20.47 8.92
C PRO A 88 6.64 21.41 8.06
N ASP A 89 7.05 21.63 6.81
CA ASP A 89 6.34 22.48 5.85
C ASP A 89 5.22 21.71 5.11
N ARG A 90 5.11 20.40 5.34
CA ARG A 90 4.08 19.51 4.79
C ARG A 90 4.07 19.45 3.26
N GLU A 91 5.22 19.32 2.66
CA GLU A 91 5.39 19.13 1.21
C GLU A 91 5.18 17.66 0.80
N MET A 92 5.50 16.68 1.70
CA MET A 92 5.35 15.25 1.47
C MET A 92 4.07 14.66 2.08
N HIS A 93 3.41 15.39 3.00
CA HIS A 93 2.19 14.90 3.62
C HIS A 93 1.22 16.01 3.98
N SER A 94 -0.05 15.66 4.15
CA SER A 94 -1.03 16.54 4.79
C SER A 94 -1.85 15.77 5.83
N LYS A 95 -2.30 16.47 6.87
CA LYS A 95 -3.15 15.91 7.91
C LYS A 95 -4.59 16.33 7.72
N ARG A 96 -5.50 15.38 7.66
CA ARG A 96 -6.92 15.57 7.41
C ARG A 96 -7.75 14.77 8.40
N SER A 97 -8.97 15.23 8.68
CA SER A 97 -9.99 14.36 9.29
C SER A 97 -10.27 13.16 8.39
N LYS A 98 -10.51 11.99 8.97
CA LYS A 98 -10.97 10.81 8.24
C LYS A 98 -12.14 10.16 8.94
N MET A 99 -13.00 9.50 8.16
CA MET A 99 -14.12 8.72 8.69
C MET A 99 -14.42 7.50 7.84
N VAL A 100 -14.96 6.47 8.47
CA VAL A 100 -15.65 5.37 7.78
C VAL A 100 -17.13 5.53 8.00
N LEU A 101 -17.91 5.56 6.92
CA LEU A 101 -19.33 5.86 6.87
C LEU A 101 -20.16 4.59 6.82
N ALA A 102 -21.15 4.47 7.69
CA ALA A 102 -22.21 3.48 7.69
C ALA A 102 -23.55 4.12 7.25
N VAL A 103 -24.26 3.46 6.34
CA VAL A 103 -25.53 3.94 5.79
C VAL A 103 -26.57 2.83 5.84
N GLY A 104 -27.63 3.03 6.62
CA GLY A 104 -28.68 2.07 6.89
C GLY A 104 -28.39 1.19 8.11
N ASP A 105 -29.43 0.60 8.65
CA ASP A 105 -29.45 -0.05 9.97
C ASP A 105 -28.38 -1.16 10.11
N GLU A 106 -28.19 -2.00 9.08
CA GLU A 106 -27.24 -3.12 9.10
C GLU A 106 -25.77 -2.65 9.17
N GLU A 107 -25.42 -1.61 8.40
CA GLU A 107 -24.05 -1.05 8.42
C GLU A 107 -23.80 -0.30 9.73
N VAL A 108 -24.78 0.42 10.24
CA VAL A 108 -24.71 1.14 11.52
C VAL A 108 -24.50 0.17 12.68
N GLU A 109 -25.30 -0.91 12.77
CA GLU A 109 -25.14 -1.94 13.80
C GLU A 109 -23.73 -2.56 13.76
N SER A 110 -23.22 -2.90 12.58
CA SER A 110 -21.86 -3.44 12.41
C SER A 110 -20.77 -2.46 12.84
N LEU A 111 -20.96 -1.16 12.60
CA LEU A 111 -20.00 -0.13 12.98
C LEU A 111 -19.99 0.12 14.50
N GLU A 112 -21.17 0.11 15.12
CA GLU A 112 -21.33 0.22 16.58
C GLU A 112 -20.74 -0.98 17.31
N GLU A 113 -21.00 -2.23 16.85
CA GLU A 113 -20.38 -3.45 17.39
C GLU A 113 -18.85 -3.32 17.37
N ARG A 114 -18.27 -2.88 16.25
CA ARG A 114 -16.83 -2.67 16.12
C ARG A 114 -16.29 -1.68 17.14
N TYR A 115 -16.96 -0.57 17.32
CA TYR A 115 -16.50 0.51 18.21
C TYR A 115 -16.65 0.12 19.70
N TYR A 116 -17.84 -0.38 20.10
CA TYR A 116 -18.18 -0.60 21.51
C TYR A 116 -17.83 -2.00 22.01
N GLU A 117 -17.89 -3.04 21.17
CA GLU A 117 -17.79 -4.43 21.61
C GLU A 117 -16.46 -5.09 21.16
N GLU A 118 -15.95 -4.78 19.97
CA GLU A 118 -14.69 -5.33 19.48
C GLU A 118 -13.44 -4.60 20.06
N GLY A 119 -13.59 -3.48 20.78
CA GLY A 119 -12.51 -2.78 21.49
C GLY A 119 -11.81 -1.68 20.70
N PHE A 120 -12.30 -1.31 19.51
CA PHE A 120 -11.67 -0.25 18.70
C PHE A 120 -11.76 1.13 19.34
N GLY A 121 -12.85 1.43 20.07
CA GLY A 121 -12.97 2.67 20.83
C GLY A 121 -11.91 2.84 21.92
N ASP A 122 -11.51 1.72 22.55
CA ASP A 122 -10.47 1.72 23.58
C ASP A 122 -9.07 1.80 22.97
N LEU A 123 -8.82 1.11 21.84
CA LEU A 123 -7.53 1.11 21.15
C LEU A 123 -7.19 2.48 20.55
N TYR A 124 -8.22 3.22 20.10
CA TYR A 124 -8.07 4.52 19.43
C TYR A 124 -8.81 5.64 20.18
N PRO A 125 -8.21 6.26 21.20
CA PRO A 125 -8.86 7.26 22.06
C PRO A 125 -9.40 8.50 21.34
N LYS A 126 -8.93 8.79 20.13
CA LYS A 126 -9.41 9.90 19.30
C LYS A 126 -10.49 9.51 18.31
N LEU A 127 -10.76 8.21 18.18
CA LEU A 127 -11.84 7.69 17.35
C LEU A 127 -13.18 8.01 18.04
N ARG A 128 -14.14 8.52 17.28
CA ARG A 128 -15.47 8.90 17.79
C ARG A 128 -16.55 8.27 16.93
N ASP A 129 -17.58 7.74 17.57
CA ASP A 129 -18.86 7.44 16.95
C ASP A 129 -19.62 8.76 16.79
N ILE A 130 -19.92 9.16 15.56
CA ILE A 130 -20.61 10.41 15.22
C ILE A 130 -21.90 10.12 14.45
N ASP A 131 -22.91 10.95 14.70
CA ASP A 131 -24.21 10.85 14.05
C ASP A 131 -24.29 11.63 12.72
N ARG A 132 -25.48 11.55 12.09
CA ARG A 132 -25.76 12.21 10.81
C ARG A 132 -25.55 13.73 10.84
N ASP A 133 -25.89 14.39 11.93
CA ASP A 133 -25.78 15.85 12.04
C ASP A 133 -24.31 16.25 12.16
N GLU A 134 -23.52 15.54 12.94
CA GLU A 134 -22.05 15.72 13.01
C GLU A 134 -21.37 15.40 11.69
N ILE A 135 -21.81 14.36 10.96
CA ILE A 135 -21.33 14.04 9.61
C ILE A 135 -21.61 15.24 8.66
N ALA A 136 -22.82 15.80 8.72
CA ALA A 136 -23.19 16.95 7.87
C ALA A 136 -22.36 18.20 8.17
N GLU A 137 -21.93 18.40 9.42
CA GLU A 137 -21.04 19.52 9.80
C GLU A 137 -19.63 19.33 9.24
N LEU A 138 -19.11 18.10 9.26
CA LEU A 138 -17.75 17.79 8.79
C LEU A 138 -17.68 17.63 7.27
N GLU A 139 -18.64 16.91 6.69
CA GLU A 139 -18.69 16.50 5.29
C GLU A 139 -20.11 16.70 4.70
N PRO A 140 -20.54 17.94 4.47
CA PRO A 140 -21.91 18.24 4.05
C PRO A 140 -22.31 17.53 2.75
N LYS A 141 -21.38 17.34 1.82
CA LYS A 141 -21.62 16.62 0.56
C LYS A 141 -21.96 15.15 0.72
N VAL A 142 -21.54 14.52 1.82
CA VAL A 142 -21.83 13.12 2.13
C VAL A 142 -23.30 12.93 2.46
N VAL A 143 -23.95 13.93 3.05
CA VAL A 143 -25.36 13.87 3.49
C VAL A 143 -26.30 14.47 2.45
N GLU A 144 -25.82 15.37 1.59
CA GLU A 144 -26.62 16.09 0.60
C GLU A 144 -27.37 15.14 -0.33
N GLY A 145 -28.68 15.33 -0.46
CA GLY A 145 -29.55 14.54 -1.35
C GLY A 145 -29.94 13.15 -0.85
N ARG A 146 -29.48 12.72 0.34
CA ARG A 146 -29.89 11.46 0.94
C ARG A 146 -31.24 11.60 1.66
N ASP A 147 -32.01 10.51 1.67
CA ASP A 147 -33.28 10.45 2.41
C ASP A 147 -33.03 10.75 3.91
N PRO A 148 -33.74 11.75 4.48
CA PRO A 148 -33.62 12.08 5.90
C PRO A 148 -33.96 10.93 6.86
N GLY A 149 -34.76 9.96 6.42
CA GLY A 149 -35.13 8.77 7.21
C GLY A 149 -34.08 7.65 7.20
N THR A 150 -33.04 7.76 6.37
CA THR A 150 -31.96 6.77 6.36
C THR A 150 -31.00 7.02 7.52
N GLU A 151 -30.81 6.01 8.37
CA GLU A 151 -29.86 6.08 9.47
C GLU A 151 -28.43 6.17 8.94
N MET A 152 -27.63 7.01 9.55
CA MET A 152 -26.23 7.23 9.18
C MET A 152 -25.38 7.44 10.42
N LYS A 153 -24.24 6.77 10.49
CA LYS A 153 -23.19 6.96 11.48
C LYS A 153 -21.82 6.91 10.84
N ALA A 154 -20.82 7.39 11.55
CA ALA A 154 -19.43 7.21 11.14
C ALA A 154 -18.51 7.04 12.34
N LEU A 155 -17.45 6.25 12.19
CA LEU A 155 -16.29 6.34 13.07
C LEU A 155 -15.33 7.37 12.49
N GLN A 156 -15.05 8.42 13.23
CA GLN A 156 -14.29 9.60 12.81
C GLN A 156 -13.09 9.84 13.70
N THR A 157 -11.96 10.19 13.10
CA THR A 157 -10.76 10.66 13.80
C THR A 157 -10.14 11.87 13.09
N PRO A 158 -9.48 12.80 13.84
CA PRO A 158 -8.74 13.91 13.23
C PRO A 158 -7.40 13.46 12.60
N ASP A 159 -6.93 12.24 12.89
CA ASP A 159 -5.59 11.75 12.55
C ASP A 159 -5.55 10.97 11.22
N GLY A 160 -6.05 11.56 10.15
CA GLY A 160 -5.87 11.05 8.79
C GLY A 160 -4.67 11.69 8.09
N TYR A 161 -3.84 10.87 7.43
CA TYR A 161 -2.69 11.34 6.66
C TYR A 161 -2.86 11.03 5.18
N VAL A 162 -2.59 12.03 4.34
CA VAL A 162 -2.35 11.88 2.91
C VAL A 162 -0.84 12.00 2.72
N VAL A 163 -0.22 11.03 2.04
CA VAL A 163 1.25 10.90 1.98
C VAL A 163 1.73 10.72 0.56
N ASP A 164 2.72 11.48 0.14
CA ASP A 164 3.53 11.17 -1.03
C ASP A 164 4.59 10.13 -0.67
N TYR A 165 4.28 8.85 -0.90
CA TYR A 165 5.21 7.77 -0.65
C TYR A 165 6.45 7.79 -1.53
N GLY A 166 6.38 8.47 -2.70
CA GLY A 166 7.52 8.66 -3.56
C GLY A 166 8.56 9.60 -2.96
N GLN A 167 8.11 10.75 -2.48
CA GLN A 167 8.98 11.70 -1.79
C GLN A 167 9.46 11.15 -0.44
N THR A 168 8.59 10.46 0.30
CA THR A 168 8.97 9.79 1.56
C THR A 168 10.09 8.76 1.33
N ALA A 169 10.00 7.94 0.27
CA ALA A 169 11.05 6.98 -0.06
C ALA A 169 12.38 7.66 -0.43
N LYS A 170 12.32 8.77 -1.18
CA LYS A 170 13.51 9.57 -1.49
C LYS A 170 14.14 10.16 -0.24
N SER A 171 13.33 10.69 0.68
CA SER A 171 13.79 11.21 1.98
C SER A 171 14.48 10.12 2.82
N PHE A 172 13.89 8.92 2.92
CA PHE A 172 14.54 7.78 3.59
C PHE A 172 15.91 7.44 3.01
N VAL A 173 16.02 7.44 1.68
CA VAL A 173 17.30 7.15 1.00
C VAL A 173 18.32 8.27 1.22
N GLU A 174 17.89 9.53 1.22
CA GLU A 174 18.76 10.69 1.50
C GLU A 174 19.31 10.62 2.92
N ASP A 175 18.45 10.41 3.91
CA ASP A 175 18.85 10.27 5.31
C ASP A 175 19.80 9.07 5.54
N ALA A 176 19.53 7.93 4.86
CA ALA A 176 20.39 6.75 4.96
C ALA A 176 21.78 7.00 4.36
N ARG A 177 21.86 7.76 3.26
CA ARG A 177 23.15 8.09 2.59
C ARG A 177 24.07 9.01 3.41
N GLU A 178 23.57 9.62 4.46
CA GLU A 178 24.40 10.38 5.41
C GLU A 178 25.30 9.46 6.26
N GLU A 179 24.94 8.16 6.36
CA GLU A 179 25.71 7.18 7.12
C GLU A 179 26.82 6.56 6.25
N GLU A 180 27.96 6.26 6.87
CA GLU A 180 29.07 5.59 6.21
C GLU A 180 28.69 4.15 5.80
N GLY A 181 29.15 3.70 4.63
CA GLY A 181 28.93 2.33 4.16
C GLY A 181 27.59 2.08 3.46
N VAL A 182 26.80 3.13 3.21
CA VAL A 182 25.54 3.04 2.46
C VAL A 182 25.77 3.41 0.99
N ASP A 183 25.52 2.45 0.10
CA ASP A 183 25.61 2.65 -1.35
C ASP A 183 24.21 2.47 -2.00
N VAL A 184 23.86 3.34 -2.94
CA VAL A 184 22.58 3.28 -3.68
C VAL A 184 22.84 3.36 -5.17
N PHE A 185 22.42 2.31 -5.87
CA PHE A 185 22.61 2.15 -7.32
C PHE A 185 21.23 2.21 -8.00
N VAL A 186 20.94 3.27 -8.70
CA VAL A 186 19.77 3.40 -9.60
C VAL A 186 20.15 2.99 -11.02
N GLY A 187 19.17 2.72 -11.88
CA GLY A 187 19.40 2.18 -13.21
C GLY A 187 20.08 0.80 -13.20
N THR A 188 19.95 0.06 -12.08
CA THR A 188 20.68 -1.19 -11.83
C THR A 188 19.69 -2.32 -11.58
N GLU A 189 19.30 -3.02 -12.67
CA GLU A 189 18.38 -4.14 -12.63
C GLU A 189 19.09 -5.41 -12.13
N VAL A 190 18.57 -6.03 -11.09
CA VAL A 190 19.02 -7.36 -10.64
C VAL A 190 18.45 -8.40 -11.59
N THR A 191 19.33 -9.19 -12.19
CA THR A 191 19.00 -10.22 -13.18
C THR A 191 19.07 -11.64 -12.64
N ASP A 192 19.83 -11.85 -11.55
CA ASP A 192 19.94 -13.16 -10.88
C ASP A 192 20.43 -12.98 -9.43
N ILE A 193 20.03 -13.90 -8.55
CA ILE A 193 20.51 -14.02 -7.18
C ILE A 193 20.88 -15.47 -6.91
N GLU A 194 22.15 -15.75 -6.68
CA GLU A 194 22.67 -17.09 -6.39
C GLU A 194 23.01 -17.21 -4.90
N GLU A 195 22.44 -18.23 -4.23
CA GLU A 195 22.84 -18.59 -2.87
C GLU A 195 24.14 -19.40 -2.90
N THR A 196 25.09 -19.07 -2.05
CA THR A 196 26.39 -19.68 -1.94
C THR A 196 26.65 -20.14 -0.51
N ASP A 197 27.76 -20.88 -0.27
CA ASP A 197 28.15 -21.30 1.07
C ASP A 197 28.46 -20.12 2.03
N ASP A 198 28.83 -18.95 1.46
CA ASP A 198 29.25 -17.75 2.19
C ASP A 198 28.25 -16.59 2.11
N GLY A 199 27.03 -16.80 1.66
CA GLY A 199 26.00 -15.76 1.47
C GLY A 199 25.38 -15.76 0.08
N TYR A 200 25.27 -14.58 -0.55
CA TYR A 200 24.59 -14.39 -1.83
C TYR A 200 25.47 -13.66 -2.83
N VAL A 201 25.33 -14.04 -4.10
CA VAL A 201 25.87 -13.28 -5.24
C VAL A 201 24.71 -12.71 -6.02
N VAL A 202 24.64 -11.38 -6.12
CA VAL A 202 23.62 -10.63 -6.86
C VAL A 202 24.21 -10.16 -8.17
N ASP A 203 23.67 -10.63 -9.30
CA ASP A 203 24.10 -10.28 -10.67
C ASP A 203 23.17 -9.22 -11.26
N THR A 204 23.75 -8.20 -11.88
CA THR A 204 23.02 -7.12 -12.57
C THR A 204 23.23 -7.14 -14.08
N GLY A 205 23.80 -8.20 -14.63
CA GLY A 205 24.18 -8.31 -16.05
C GLY A 205 25.41 -7.48 -16.44
N GLY A 206 25.81 -6.53 -15.61
CA GLY A 206 26.99 -5.67 -15.82
C GLY A 206 28.00 -5.69 -14.67
N ALA A 207 27.54 -5.99 -13.47
CA ALA A 207 28.33 -6.10 -12.25
C ALA A 207 27.80 -7.23 -11.36
N LYS A 208 28.66 -7.74 -10.49
CA LYS A 208 28.29 -8.71 -9.44
C LYS A 208 28.63 -8.13 -8.08
N PHE A 209 27.70 -8.32 -7.15
CA PHE A 209 27.82 -7.91 -5.75
C PHE A 209 27.74 -9.16 -4.87
N GLU A 210 28.54 -9.24 -3.83
CA GLU A 210 28.48 -10.29 -2.82
C GLU A 210 27.84 -9.73 -1.55
N SER A 211 27.03 -10.51 -0.84
CA SER A 211 26.50 -10.12 0.47
C SER A 211 26.24 -11.30 1.38
N ASP A 212 26.28 -11.04 2.68
CA ASP A 212 25.91 -12.03 3.69
C ASP A 212 24.38 -12.24 3.71
N VAL A 213 23.59 -11.18 3.40
CA VAL A 213 22.13 -11.22 3.35
C VAL A 213 21.62 -10.47 2.10
N ALA A 214 20.62 -11.02 1.42
CA ALA A 214 19.89 -10.36 0.35
C ALA A 214 18.40 -10.25 0.69
N VAL A 215 17.85 -9.03 0.59
CA VAL A 215 16.42 -8.77 0.83
C VAL A 215 15.77 -8.28 -0.45
N VAL A 216 14.75 -9.00 -0.92
CA VAL A 216 14.01 -8.64 -2.14
C VAL A 216 12.77 -7.84 -1.78
N ALA A 217 12.82 -6.54 -2.02
CA ALA A 217 11.74 -5.56 -1.85
C ALA A 217 11.24 -5.01 -3.21
N ALA A 218 11.25 -5.86 -4.25
CA ALA A 218 10.98 -5.51 -5.66
C ALA A 218 9.48 -5.43 -6.00
N GLY A 219 8.60 -5.24 -5.00
CA GLY A 219 7.16 -5.10 -5.19
C GLY A 219 6.57 -6.33 -5.89
N SER A 220 5.87 -6.12 -7.02
CA SER A 220 5.24 -7.21 -7.80
C SER A 220 6.23 -8.22 -8.39
N HIS A 221 7.50 -7.86 -8.57
CA HIS A 221 8.55 -8.75 -9.06
C HIS A 221 9.18 -9.64 -7.97
N SER A 222 8.90 -9.37 -6.69
CA SER A 222 9.52 -10.12 -5.59
C SER A 222 9.23 -11.62 -5.65
N LEU A 223 8.00 -12.02 -6.05
CA LEU A 223 7.66 -13.44 -6.19
C LEU A 223 8.37 -14.09 -7.38
N GLN A 224 8.60 -13.36 -8.48
CA GLN A 224 9.34 -13.85 -9.63
C GLN A 224 10.78 -14.17 -9.22
N ILE A 225 11.48 -13.24 -8.61
CA ILE A 225 12.86 -13.43 -8.11
C ILE A 225 12.92 -14.59 -7.12
N ALA A 226 11.96 -14.67 -6.18
CA ALA A 226 11.90 -15.76 -5.22
C ALA A 226 11.75 -17.14 -5.90
N LYS A 227 10.92 -17.23 -6.95
CA LYS A 227 10.74 -18.49 -7.70
C LYS A 227 11.99 -18.89 -8.50
N GLU A 228 12.71 -17.95 -9.07
CA GLU A 228 13.99 -18.19 -9.74
C GLU A 228 15.03 -18.78 -8.78
N MET A 229 14.95 -18.42 -7.49
CA MET A 229 15.76 -18.98 -6.41
C MET A 229 15.20 -20.30 -5.84
N GLY A 230 14.06 -20.81 -6.34
CA GLY A 230 13.42 -22.05 -5.85
C GLY A 230 12.47 -21.85 -4.67
N TYR A 231 12.14 -20.61 -4.30
CA TYR A 231 11.22 -20.29 -3.20
C TYR A 231 9.83 -19.92 -3.74
N GLY A 232 8.80 -20.24 -2.95
CA GLY A 232 7.42 -19.81 -3.28
C GLY A 232 6.82 -20.44 -4.54
N GLU A 233 7.31 -21.62 -5.01
CA GLU A 233 6.81 -22.31 -6.20
C GLU A 233 5.30 -22.61 -6.15
N ASN A 234 4.75 -22.84 -4.94
CA ASN A 234 3.34 -23.06 -4.68
C ASN A 234 2.53 -21.78 -4.53
N LYS A 235 3.15 -20.60 -4.66
CA LYS A 235 2.49 -19.30 -4.61
C LYS A 235 2.21 -18.78 -6.01
N SER A 236 1.21 -17.91 -6.11
CA SER A 236 0.84 -17.22 -7.33
C SER A 236 0.41 -15.80 -7.03
N LEU A 237 0.58 -14.91 -7.99
CA LEU A 237 0.20 -13.50 -7.87
C LEU A 237 -0.97 -13.22 -8.80
N LEU A 238 -2.01 -12.57 -8.28
CA LEU A 238 -3.12 -12.05 -9.05
C LEU A 238 -3.06 -10.51 -9.01
N PRO A 239 -2.49 -9.85 -10.05
CA PRO A 239 -2.37 -8.40 -10.03
C PRO A 239 -3.73 -7.71 -10.19
N VAL A 240 -4.01 -6.78 -9.30
CA VAL A 240 -5.20 -5.93 -9.34
C VAL A 240 -4.76 -4.47 -9.38
N ALA A 241 -5.19 -3.77 -10.42
CA ALA A 241 -4.97 -2.32 -10.53
C ALA A 241 -6.21 -1.56 -10.05
N GLY A 242 -5.98 -0.53 -9.24
CA GLY A 242 -6.98 0.47 -8.88
C GLY A 242 -6.85 1.73 -9.75
N SER A 243 -7.97 2.37 -10.06
CA SER A 243 -8.01 3.70 -10.65
C SER A 243 -8.79 4.62 -9.74
N PHE A 244 -8.37 5.89 -9.68
CA PHE A 244 -9.10 6.95 -9.02
C PHE A 244 -9.70 7.90 -10.06
N PHE A 245 -10.92 8.32 -9.82
CA PHE A 245 -11.57 9.40 -10.55
C PHE A 245 -11.28 10.72 -9.83
N LEU A 246 -10.86 11.73 -10.57
CA LEU A 246 -10.60 13.06 -10.02
C LEU A 246 -11.87 13.89 -10.10
N GLY A 247 -12.33 14.39 -8.97
CA GLY A 247 -13.40 15.38 -8.84
C GLY A 247 -12.83 16.76 -8.49
N GLY A 248 -13.69 17.76 -8.40
CA GLY A 248 -13.32 19.02 -7.78
C GLY A 248 -13.27 18.90 -6.25
N ASP A 249 -13.20 20.04 -5.56
CA ASP A 249 -13.24 20.12 -4.10
C ASP A 249 -14.63 19.66 -3.57
N MET A 250 -14.70 18.36 -3.27
CA MET A 250 -15.94 17.67 -2.89
C MET A 250 -15.96 17.27 -1.41
N LEU A 251 -14.81 16.93 -0.83
CA LEU A 251 -14.68 16.47 0.54
C LEU A 251 -13.63 17.32 1.28
N ASN A 252 -13.92 17.60 2.54
CA ASN A 252 -12.99 18.32 3.42
C ASN A 252 -11.89 17.41 3.99
N GLY A 253 -12.19 16.14 4.16
CA GLY A 253 -11.32 15.10 4.71
C GLY A 253 -11.33 13.85 3.86
N LYS A 254 -11.14 12.71 4.53
CA LYS A 254 -11.12 11.37 3.94
C LYS A 254 -12.39 10.63 4.34
N VAL A 255 -13.16 10.15 3.38
CA VAL A 255 -14.41 9.42 3.63
C VAL A 255 -14.36 8.04 3.00
N TYR A 256 -14.46 7.01 3.83
CA TYR A 256 -14.44 5.60 3.44
C TYR A 256 -15.83 4.99 3.57
N THR A 257 -16.16 4.07 2.67
CA THR A 257 -17.30 3.17 2.88
C THR A 257 -16.87 1.95 3.70
N LEU A 258 -17.81 1.26 4.33
CA LEU A 258 -17.51 0.00 5.00
C LEU A 258 -16.91 -1.01 4.02
N GLN A 259 -15.84 -1.68 4.43
CA GLN A 259 -15.25 -2.75 3.65
C GLN A 259 -15.96 -4.06 3.94
N MET A 260 -16.50 -4.68 2.91
CA MET A 260 -17.11 -6.00 3.02
C MET A 260 -16.04 -7.05 3.34
N LYS A 261 -16.19 -7.77 4.48
CA LYS A 261 -15.23 -8.81 4.95
C LYS A 261 -14.86 -9.88 3.90
N LYS A 262 -15.70 -10.07 2.87
CA LYS A 262 -15.52 -11.09 1.82
C LYS A 262 -14.82 -10.57 0.55
N LEU A 263 -14.64 -9.27 0.39
CA LEU A 263 -13.97 -8.70 -0.77
C LEU A 263 -12.50 -8.42 -0.42
N PRO A 264 -11.55 -8.98 -1.16
CA PRO A 264 -10.12 -8.75 -0.93
C PRO A 264 -9.62 -7.39 -1.46
N PHE A 265 -10.56 -6.52 -1.88
CA PHE A 265 -10.25 -5.23 -2.48
C PHE A 265 -10.52 -4.10 -1.51
N ALA A 266 -9.78 -3.00 -1.65
CA ALA A 266 -9.99 -1.82 -0.84
C ALA A 266 -11.42 -1.27 -0.99
N ALA A 267 -11.99 -0.77 0.11
CA ALA A 267 -13.26 -0.06 0.08
C ALA A 267 -13.14 1.21 -0.80
N VAL A 268 -14.21 1.55 -1.49
CA VAL A 268 -14.28 2.82 -2.22
C VAL A 268 -14.24 3.96 -1.20
N HIS A 269 -13.41 4.95 -1.49
CA HIS A 269 -13.25 6.12 -0.62
C HIS A 269 -13.03 7.39 -1.44
N GLY A 270 -13.19 8.53 -0.80
CA GLY A 270 -12.84 9.82 -1.32
C GLY A 270 -11.75 10.45 -0.45
N ASP A 271 -10.68 10.92 -1.08
CA ASP A 271 -9.52 11.55 -0.44
C ASP A 271 -9.13 12.84 -1.14
N ALA A 272 -8.55 13.79 -0.39
CA ALA A 272 -7.81 14.88 -1.01
C ALA A 272 -6.53 14.36 -1.69
N ASP A 273 -6.09 14.99 -2.78
CA ASP A 273 -4.78 14.72 -3.38
C ASP A 273 -3.67 15.38 -2.54
N VAL A 274 -2.50 14.73 -2.44
CA VAL A 274 -1.38 15.24 -1.63
C VAL A 274 -0.79 16.54 -2.16
N HIS A 275 -0.88 16.79 -3.46
CA HIS A 275 -0.33 17.96 -4.15
C HIS A 275 -1.39 18.96 -4.64
N ASP A 276 -2.68 18.65 -4.50
CA ASP A 276 -3.78 19.52 -4.96
C ASP A 276 -4.97 19.47 -4.00
N ASP A 277 -5.00 20.42 -3.08
CA ASP A 277 -6.08 20.57 -2.09
C ASP A 277 -7.46 20.80 -2.71
N GLY A 278 -7.52 21.24 -3.96
CA GLY A 278 -8.78 21.48 -4.72
C GLY A 278 -9.31 20.23 -5.41
N THR A 279 -8.63 19.08 -5.31
CA THR A 279 -9.01 17.84 -5.98
C THR A 279 -9.35 16.74 -4.97
N THR A 280 -10.56 16.19 -5.08
CA THR A 280 -10.96 14.96 -4.41
C THR A 280 -10.76 13.77 -5.35
N ARG A 281 -10.10 12.74 -4.86
CA ARG A 281 -9.85 11.47 -5.56
C ARG A 281 -10.84 10.43 -5.08
N PHE A 282 -11.63 9.84 -5.99
CA PHE A 282 -12.62 8.80 -5.67
C PHE A 282 -12.19 7.45 -6.24
N GLY A 283 -12.07 6.45 -5.39
CA GLY A 283 -11.64 5.10 -5.77
C GLY A 283 -11.26 4.24 -4.57
N PRO A 284 -10.45 3.21 -4.78
CA PRO A 284 -10.04 2.70 -6.08
C PRO A 284 -11.14 1.88 -6.78
N THR A 285 -11.09 1.81 -8.10
CA THR A 285 -11.70 0.69 -8.81
C THR A 285 -10.84 -0.57 -8.65
N ALA A 286 -11.36 -1.75 -8.96
CA ALA A 286 -10.56 -2.98 -8.92
C ALA A 286 -10.63 -3.68 -10.28
N LYS A 287 -9.49 -3.76 -10.98
CA LYS A 287 -9.35 -4.37 -12.30
C LYS A 287 -8.21 -5.37 -12.32
N LEU A 288 -8.48 -6.58 -12.81
CA LEU A 288 -7.44 -7.56 -13.07
C LEU A 288 -6.57 -7.10 -14.23
N VAL A 289 -5.25 -7.10 -14.04
CA VAL A 289 -4.28 -6.71 -15.07
C VAL A 289 -3.27 -7.83 -15.22
N PRO A 290 -3.15 -8.45 -16.42
CA PRO A 290 -2.19 -9.52 -16.67
C PRO A 290 -0.78 -8.95 -16.92
N ALA A 291 -0.27 -8.16 -15.98
CA ALA A 291 1.05 -7.55 -16.01
C ALA A 291 1.49 -7.23 -14.58
N LEU A 292 2.77 -7.30 -14.27
CA LEU A 292 3.31 -6.97 -12.95
C LEU A 292 3.37 -5.45 -12.72
N GLU A 293 3.49 -4.68 -13.80
CA GLU A 293 3.46 -3.21 -13.75
C GLU A 293 2.41 -2.67 -14.72
N ARG A 294 1.51 -1.84 -14.23
CA ARG A 294 0.45 -1.24 -15.04
C ARG A 294 1.04 -0.37 -16.15
N GLY A 295 0.54 -0.56 -17.38
CA GLY A 295 0.97 0.22 -18.56
C GLY A 295 2.31 -0.20 -19.17
N ARG A 296 2.99 -1.22 -18.62
CA ARG A 296 4.26 -1.76 -19.14
C ARG A 296 4.06 -3.14 -19.77
N ILE A 297 3.89 -3.19 -21.10
CA ILE A 297 3.63 -4.43 -21.84
C ILE A 297 4.72 -5.50 -21.63
N ARG A 298 5.97 -5.08 -21.42
CA ARG A 298 7.08 -6.01 -21.15
C ARG A 298 6.85 -6.89 -19.91
N THR A 299 6.07 -6.42 -18.93
CA THR A 299 5.81 -7.16 -17.70
C THR A 299 4.66 -8.17 -17.79
N VAL A 300 4.09 -8.34 -18.99
CA VAL A 300 3.12 -9.42 -19.28
C VAL A 300 3.80 -10.79 -19.33
N SER A 301 5.03 -10.88 -19.86
CA SER A 301 5.83 -12.12 -19.81
C SER A 301 6.15 -12.49 -18.36
N ASP A 302 6.61 -11.52 -17.57
CA ASP A 302 6.97 -11.71 -16.18
C ASP A 302 5.75 -12.14 -15.34
N PHE A 303 4.57 -11.61 -15.67
CA PHE A 303 3.31 -12.09 -15.08
C PHE A 303 3.07 -13.59 -15.36
N ALA A 304 3.35 -14.07 -16.57
CA ALA A 304 3.16 -15.47 -16.91
C ALA A 304 4.03 -16.39 -16.03
N ASP A 305 5.23 -15.96 -15.66
CA ASP A 305 6.15 -16.71 -14.80
C ASP A 305 5.64 -16.80 -13.35
N VAL A 306 5.02 -15.74 -12.83
CA VAL A 306 4.45 -15.73 -11.47
C VAL A 306 3.04 -16.25 -11.37
N PHE A 307 2.26 -16.18 -12.47
CA PHE A 307 0.89 -16.70 -12.50
C PHE A 307 0.84 -18.21 -12.26
N GLY A 308 1.85 -18.94 -12.69
CA GLY A 308 2.13 -20.36 -12.41
C GLY A 308 0.91 -21.27 -12.38
N MET A 309 0.76 -22.11 -13.40
CA MET A 309 -0.34 -23.10 -13.47
C MET A 309 0.01 -24.39 -12.69
N ASN A 310 0.29 -24.28 -11.39
CA ASN A 310 0.30 -25.45 -10.52
C ASN A 310 -1.14 -25.77 -10.04
N LEU A 311 -1.33 -26.98 -9.51
CA LEU A 311 -2.67 -27.45 -9.09
C LEU A 311 -3.28 -26.56 -8.01
N ASP A 312 -2.48 -26.07 -7.06
CA ASP A 312 -2.95 -25.24 -5.95
C ASP A 312 -3.40 -23.85 -6.43
N SER A 313 -2.64 -23.25 -7.34
CA SER A 313 -3.01 -21.99 -7.99
C SER A 313 -4.28 -22.15 -8.83
N PHE A 314 -4.38 -23.24 -9.60
CA PHE A 314 -5.58 -23.54 -10.38
C PHE A 314 -6.82 -23.70 -9.49
N LEU A 315 -6.71 -24.45 -8.39
CA LEU A 315 -7.81 -24.61 -7.41
C LEU A 315 -8.19 -23.29 -6.77
N SER A 316 -7.22 -22.45 -6.45
CA SER A 316 -7.46 -21.11 -5.88
C SER A 316 -8.21 -20.21 -6.86
N TYR A 317 -7.80 -20.18 -8.12
CA TYR A 317 -8.52 -19.43 -9.17
C TYR A 317 -9.92 -20.00 -9.44
N ALA A 318 -10.06 -21.32 -9.46
CA ALA A 318 -11.36 -21.96 -9.61
C ALA A 318 -12.30 -21.60 -8.46
N ASN A 319 -11.80 -21.51 -7.23
CA ASN A 319 -12.57 -21.06 -6.06
C ASN A 319 -13.00 -19.59 -6.20
N ILE A 320 -12.11 -18.69 -6.66
CA ILE A 320 -12.45 -17.28 -6.92
C ILE A 320 -13.55 -17.19 -7.99
N LEU A 321 -13.43 -17.96 -9.07
CA LEU A 321 -14.43 -18.00 -10.15
C LEU A 321 -15.74 -18.66 -9.73
N ALA A 322 -15.74 -19.56 -8.76
CA ALA A 322 -16.93 -20.21 -8.22
C ALA A 322 -17.61 -19.38 -7.11
N ASP A 323 -16.93 -18.38 -6.56
CA ASP A 323 -17.49 -17.54 -5.52
C ASP A 323 -18.61 -16.63 -6.06
N ARG A 324 -19.78 -16.68 -5.41
CA ARG A 324 -20.99 -15.98 -5.86
C ARG A 324 -20.93 -14.46 -5.68
N ILE A 325 -19.97 -13.96 -4.92
CA ILE A 325 -19.76 -12.53 -4.66
C ILE A 325 -18.58 -12.03 -5.50
N LEU A 326 -17.45 -12.73 -5.48
CA LEU A 326 -16.24 -12.32 -6.18
C LEU A 326 -16.38 -12.39 -7.71
N PHE A 327 -16.96 -13.45 -8.24
CA PHE A 327 -17.08 -13.60 -9.70
C PHE A 327 -17.92 -12.50 -10.36
N PRO A 328 -19.16 -12.19 -9.91
CA PRO A 328 -19.94 -11.08 -10.47
C PRO A 328 -19.25 -9.73 -10.31
N TYR A 329 -18.55 -9.53 -9.20
CA TYR A 329 -17.79 -8.31 -8.95
C TYR A 329 -16.66 -8.14 -9.98
N VAL A 330 -15.84 -9.18 -10.19
CA VAL A 330 -14.75 -9.19 -11.17
C VAL A 330 -15.29 -8.97 -12.60
N VAL A 331 -16.34 -9.71 -12.98
CA VAL A 331 -16.96 -9.58 -14.32
C VAL A 331 -17.53 -8.18 -14.52
N ARG A 332 -18.23 -7.64 -13.54
CA ARG A 332 -18.78 -6.28 -13.61
C ARG A 332 -17.69 -5.23 -13.84
N ASN A 333 -16.60 -5.31 -13.10
CA ASN A 333 -15.49 -4.35 -13.24
C ASN A 333 -14.70 -4.54 -14.54
N LEU A 334 -14.62 -5.77 -15.09
CA LEU A 334 -14.03 -6.02 -16.41
C LEU A 334 -14.87 -5.42 -17.54
N VAL A 335 -16.21 -5.43 -17.41
CA VAL A 335 -17.12 -4.96 -18.47
C VAL A 335 -17.24 -3.43 -18.49
N TYR A 336 -17.25 -2.78 -17.34
CA TYR A 336 -17.41 -1.32 -17.26
C TYR A 336 -16.16 -0.51 -17.63
N ASP A 337 -14.98 -1.15 -17.66
CA ASP A 337 -13.71 -0.53 -18.03
C ASP A 337 -13.23 -0.84 -19.45
N LEU A 338 -14.06 -1.48 -20.27
CA LEU A 338 -13.78 -1.60 -21.71
C LEU A 338 -14.10 -0.25 -22.37
N PRO A 339 -13.16 0.32 -23.17
CA PRO A 339 -13.34 1.60 -23.84
C PRO A 339 -14.50 1.61 -24.82
#